data_924d5801aaa0f8551e8b74b7b113fb49
#
_entry.id   924d5801aaa0f8551e8b74b7b113fb49
#
_cell.length_a   1.000
_cell.length_b   1.000
_cell.length_c   1.000
_cell.angle_alpha   90.00
_cell.angle_beta   90.00
_cell.angle_gamma   90.00
#
_symmetry.space_group_name_H-M   'P 1'
#
loop_
_entity.id
_entity.type
_entity.pdbx_description
1 polymer ?
#
loop_
_entity_poly.entity_id
_entity_poly.type
_entity_poly.pdbx_seq_one_letter_code
_entity_poly.pdbx_strand_id
1 'polypeptide(L)'
;MRRLLAFALGALCVLPGCDSTPPDLGIYPRPAAGPIGRRTQQPLVAEPADVAVVFIAGFFDQPLAHMRRVYETVPPFPVPGRQFRAFYAWDSCRGSLLTHHTTRLRKDLEAFFAVNPQADLILVGHSYGGSAAMDVVRNLRGPHGRIIVATLDPVSRRGRSMPRVRAAGVDYWVNAYCYPYTTWRDTVPAVGGAWRHCLQADANLVFDGRMKDDENKHYQHCSPLPLMTDSRNSGGVSVQELLIRACSQLSIGEHE
;
A
#
# COMPACT_ATOMS: atom_id res chain seq x y z
N MET A 1 0.49 33.27 1.50
CA MET A 1 0.03 32.21 0.60
C MET A 1 0.07 30.79 1.21
N ARG A 2 1.00 30.40 2.10
CA ARG A 2 1.07 29.03 2.68
C ARG A 2 -0.05 28.66 3.67
N ARG A 3 -0.72 29.63 4.30
CA ARG A 3 -1.80 29.37 5.29
C ARG A 3 -3.19 29.15 4.65
N LEU A 4 -3.41 29.65 3.44
CA LEU A 4 -4.68 29.49 2.72
C LEU A 4 -4.86 28.08 2.12
N LEU A 5 -3.76 27.40 1.71
CA LEU A 5 -3.85 26.03 1.17
C LEU A 5 -4.19 24.99 2.25
N ALA A 6 -3.78 25.20 3.50
CA ALA A 6 -4.14 24.31 4.60
C ALA A 6 -5.64 24.36 4.92
N PHE A 7 -6.27 25.53 4.72
CA PHE A 7 -7.71 25.71 4.94
C PHE A 7 -8.55 25.04 3.82
N ALA A 8 -8.05 25.07 2.58
CA ALA A 8 -8.75 24.43 1.46
C ALA A 8 -8.82 22.89 1.59
N LEU A 9 -7.79 22.24 2.11
CA LEU A 9 -7.83 20.80 2.39
C LEU A 9 -8.76 20.46 3.58
N GLY A 10 -8.85 21.30 4.57
CA GLY A 10 -9.76 21.14 5.70
C GLY A 10 -11.23 21.28 5.31
N ALA A 11 -11.53 22.19 4.38
CA ALA A 11 -12.89 22.43 3.90
C ALA A 11 -13.43 21.30 3.00
N LEU A 12 -12.58 20.59 2.29
CA LEU A 12 -13.00 19.41 1.50
C LEU A 12 -13.43 18.21 2.36
N CYS A 13 -13.04 18.20 3.62
CA CYS A 13 -13.35 17.11 4.56
C CYS A 13 -14.65 17.33 5.35
N VAL A 14 -15.33 18.46 5.23
CA VAL A 14 -16.42 18.87 6.14
C VAL A 14 -17.71 19.23 5.41
N LEU A 15 -17.89 18.87 4.15
CA LEU A 15 -19.20 19.06 3.52
C LEU A 15 -20.16 17.92 3.90
N PRO A 16 -21.12 18.14 4.80
CA PRO A 16 -22.23 17.21 5.03
C PRO A 16 -23.17 17.30 3.83
N GLY A 17 -23.47 16.17 3.21
CA GLY A 17 -24.60 16.06 2.30
C GLY A 17 -24.29 16.00 0.81
N CYS A 18 -23.14 15.49 0.37
CA CYS A 18 -22.99 15.04 -1.00
C CYS A 18 -23.54 13.61 -1.17
N ASP A 19 -24.85 13.47 -1.26
CA ASP A 19 -25.52 12.35 -1.92
C ASP A 19 -25.41 12.45 -3.46
N SER A 20 -24.45 13.18 -3.95
CA SER A 20 -24.06 13.09 -5.35
C SER A 20 -23.25 11.82 -5.51
N THR A 21 -23.89 10.76 -6.00
CA THR A 21 -23.18 9.69 -6.69
C THR A 21 -22.09 10.37 -7.53
N PRO A 22 -20.79 10.06 -7.29
CA PRO A 22 -19.75 10.63 -8.13
C PRO A 22 -20.11 10.30 -9.57
N PRO A 23 -19.94 11.23 -10.51
CA PRO A 23 -20.27 10.99 -11.91
C PRO A 23 -19.62 9.66 -12.28
N ASP A 24 -20.37 8.83 -12.98
CA ASP A 24 -19.90 7.54 -13.47
C ASP A 24 -18.72 7.81 -14.41
N LEU A 25 -17.53 7.75 -13.84
CA LEU A 25 -16.31 8.12 -14.56
C LEU A 25 -15.85 7.01 -15.49
N GLY A 26 -16.70 5.98 -15.71
CA GLY A 26 -16.46 4.92 -16.70
C GLY A 26 -15.14 4.15 -16.52
N ILE A 27 -14.54 4.24 -15.34
CA ILE A 27 -13.11 3.98 -15.18
C ILE A 27 -12.81 2.53 -14.83
N TYR A 28 -13.79 1.79 -14.28
CA TYR A 28 -13.62 0.37 -13.99
C TYR A 28 -14.97 -0.35 -14.03
N PRO A 29 -15.05 -1.57 -14.59
CA PRO A 29 -16.26 -2.37 -14.43
C PRO A 29 -16.51 -2.52 -12.92
N ARG A 30 -17.65 -2.06 -12.47
CA ARG A 30 -18.08 -2.28 -11.08
C ARG A 30 -18.09 -3.79 -10.85
N PRO A 31 -17.39 -4.31 -9.85
CA PRO A 31 -17.78 -5.60 -9.32
C PRO A 31 -19.26 -5.45 -8.92
N ALA A 32 -20.09 -6.43 -9.28
CA ALA A 32 -21.53 -6.39 -9.06
C ALA A 32 -21.84 -5.78 -7.69
N ALA A 33 -22.58 -4.68 -7.70
CA ALA A 33 -22.82 -3.88 -6.52
C ALA A 33 -23.73 -4.65 -5.55
N GLY A 34 -23.09 -5.46 -4.73
CA GLY A 34 -23.66 -5.75 -3.42
C GLY A 34 -23.71 -4.44 -2.63
N PRO A 35 -24.64 -4.27 -1.71
CA PRO A 35 -24.74 -3.04 -0.92
C PRO A 35 -23.37 -2.68 -0.39
N ILE A 36 -23.01 -1.39 -0.48
CA ILE A 36 -21.78 -0.83 0.09
C ILE A 36 -21.90 -0.93 1.62
N GLY A 37 -22.13 -2.14 2.09
CA GLY A 37 -22.01 -2.51 3.48
C GLY A 37 -20.54 -2.36 3.83
N ARG A 38 -20.26 -1.76 4.97
CA ARG A 38 -18.96 -1.63 5.62
C ARG A 38 -18.09 -2.81 5.25
N ARG A 39 -17.29 -2.67 4.18
CA ARG A 39 -16.41 -3.74 3.70
C ARG A 39 -15.35 -3.93 4.76
N THR A 40 -15.58 -4.93 5.54
CA THR A 40 -14.80 -5.33 6.69
C THR A 40 -13.35 -5.52 6.30
N GLN A 41 -12.46 -4.97 7.11
CA GLN A 41 -11.08 -5.41 7.17
C GLN A 41 -11.08 -6.94 7.21
N GLN A 42 -10.12 -7.55 6.56
CA GLN A 42 -9.83 -8.97 6.76
C GLN A 42 -8.55 -9.02 7.62
N PRO A 43 -8.71 -9.00 8.95
CA PRO A 43 -7.58 -8.97 9.84
C PRO A 43 -6.77 -10.25 9.74
N LEU A 44 -5.50 -10.14 10.04
CA LEU A 44 -4.62 -11.27 10.22
C LEU A 44 -5.10 -12.08 11.42
N VAL A 45 -5.15 -13.39 11.27
CA VAL A 45 -5.54 -14.33 12.32
C VAL A 45 -4.30 -15.09 12.77
N ALA A 46 -4.18 -15.35 14.07
CA ALA A 46 -3.07 -16.11 14.64
C ALA A 46 -3.27 -17.62 14.40
N GLU A 47 -3.12 -18.04 13.17
CA GLU A 47 -3.15 -19.43 12.72
C GLU A 47 -1.78 -19.87 12.19
N PRO A 48 -1.43 -21.16 12.21
CA PRO A 48 -0.19 -21.64 11.61
C PRO A 48 -0.06 -21.25 10.14
N ALA A 49 1.01 -20.54 9.80
CA ALA A 49 1.36 -20.16 8.44
C ALA A 49 2.85 -19.83 8.33
N ASP A 50 3.40 -19.99 7.13
CA ASP A 50 4.80 -19.73 6.84
C ASP A 50 5.03 -18.30 6.34
N VAL A 51 3.99 -17.69 5.76
CA VAL A 51 4.06 -16.33 5.20
C VAL A 51 2.78 -15.56 5.51
N ALA A 52 2.91 -14.35 6.02
CA ALA A 52 1.83 -13.36 6.07
C ALA A 52 1.95 -12.35 4.94
N VAL A 53 0.89 -12.17 4.15
CA VAL A 53 0.81 -11.13 3.12
C VAL A 53 -0.25 -10.12 3.50
N VAL A 54 0.16 -8.89 3.75
CA VAL A 54 -0.73 -7.84 4.26
C VAL A 54 -0.79 -6.68 3.27
N PHE A 55 -1.99 -6.37 2.83
CA PHE A 55 -2.29 -5.23 1.96
C PHE A 55 -2.84 -4.07 2.79
N ILE A 56 -2.26 -2.88 2.62
CA ILE A 56 -2.61 -1.69 3.41
C ILE A 56 -3.09 -0.60 2.46
N ALA A 57 -4.36 -0.25 2.59
CA ALA A 57 -4.99 0.79 1.78
C ALA A 57 -4.52 2.21 2.16
N GLY A 58 -4.66 3.13 1.23
CA GLY A 58 -4.41 4.56 1.44
C GLY A 58 -5.62 5.33 1.95
N PHE A 59 -5.45 6.65 2.04
CA PHE A 59 -6.52 7.58 2.39
C PHE A 59 -7.61 7.59 1.30
N PHE A 60 -8.88 7.63 1.70
CA PHE A 60 -10.04 7.55 0.80
C PHE A 60 -10.13 6.27 -0.07
N ASP A 61 -9.34 5.26 0.21
CA ASP A 61 -9.37 4.03 -0.58
C ASP A 61 -10.64 3.20 -0.32
N GLN A 62 -11.28 3.35 0.84
CA GLN A 62 -12.50 2.59 1.16
C GLN A 62 -13.65 2.78 0.15
N PRO A 63 -14.07 4.00 -0.21
CA PRO A 63 -15.12 4.20 -1.21
C PRO A 63 -14.67 3.84 -2.62
N LEU A 64 -13.39 3.97 -2.93
CA LEU A 64 -12.82 3.77 -4.27
C LEU A 64 -12.31 2.34 -4.49
N ALA A 65 -12.07 1.61 -3.42
CA ALA A 65 -11.62 0.20 -3.41
C ALA A 65 -10.35 -0.08 -4.24
N HIS A 66 -9.47 0.90 -4.44
CA HIS A 66 -8.28 0.75 -5.28
C HIS A 66 -7.37 -0.37 -4.77
N MET A 67 -6.96 -0.30 -3.52
CA MET A 67 -6.08 -1.31 -2.93
C MET A 67 -6.81 -2.63 -2.65
N ARG A 68 -8.12 -2.58 -2.42
CA ARG A 68 -8.96 -3.78 -2.32
C ARG A 68 -8.92 -4.58 -3.62
N ARG A 69 -8.91 -3.92 -4.77
CA ARG A 69 -8.75 -4.59 -6.07
C ARG A 69 -7.39 -5.25 -6.19
N VAL A 70 -6.30 -4.61 -5.73
CA VAL A 70 -4.98 -5.25 -5.69
C VAL A 70 -5.04 -6.54 -4.88
N TYR A 71 -5.62 -6.48 -3.68
CA TYR A 71 -5.79 -7.63 -2.80
C TYR A 71 -6.60 -8.77 -3.45
N GLU A 72 -7.66 -8.44 -4.18
CA GLU A 72 -8.55 -9.42 -4.83
C GLU A 72 -7.99 -9.95 -6.16
N THR A 73 -7.23 -9.15 -6.89
CA THR A 73 -6.75 -9.48 -8.24
C THR A 73 -5.38 -10.15 -8.23
N VAL A 74 -4.46 -9.68 -7.37
CA VAL A 74 -3.12 -10.28 -7.28
C VAL A 74 -3.25 -11.68 -6.68
N PRO A 75 -2.81 -12.72 -7.39
CA PRO A 75 -2.87 -14.08 -6.88
C PRO A 75 -1.97 -14.24 -5.64
N PRO A 76 -2.13 -15.33 -4.87
CA PRO A 76 -1.16 -15.71 -3.85
C PRO A 76 0.24 -15.77 -4.45
N PHE A 77 1.23 -15.31 -3.71
CA PHE A 77 2.62 -15.41 -4.15
C PHE A 77 3.05 -16.89 -4.20
N PRO A 78 3.84 -17.31 -5.18
CA PRO A 78 4.33 -18.67 -5.29
C PRO A 78 5.49 -18.90 -4.30
N VAL A 79 5.18 -18.84 -3.02
CA VAL A 79 6.12 -19.08 -1.92
C VAL A 79 5.86 -20.46 -1.30
N PRO A 80 6.90 -21.16 -0.81
CA PRO A 80 6.71 -22.40 -0.10
C PRO A 80 5.84 -22.21 1.15
N GLY A 81 5.05 -23.24 1.47
CA GLY A 81 4.27 -23.29 2.67
C GLY A 81 2.90 -22.59 2.60
N ARG A 82 2.27 -22.48 3.78
CA ARG A 82 0.94 -21.90 3.93
C ARG A 82 1.03 -20.38 3.97
N GLN A 83 0.31 -19.71 3.08
CA GLN A 83 0.23 -18.25 3.04
C GLN A 83 -1.06 -17.75 3.68
N PHE A 84 -0.95 -16.82 4.60
CA PHE A 84 -2.09 -16.07 5.13
C PHE A 84 -2.16 -14.69 4.52
N ARG A 85 -3.32 -14.30 3.98
CA ARG A 85 -3.54 -12.99 3.34
C ARG A 85 -4.49 -12.13 4.17
N ALA A 86 -4.10 -10.89 4.41
CA ALA A 86 -4.88 -9.92 5.16
C ALA A 86 -5.02 -8.59 4.41
N PHE A 87 -6.11 -7.88 4.67
CA PHE A 87 -6.37 -6.54 4.15
C PHE A 87 -6.72 -5.58 5.26
N TYR A 88 -5.99 -4.49 5.34
CA TYR A 88 -6.22 -3.40 6.29
C TYR A 88 -6.55 -2.12 5.54
N ALA A 89 -7.74 -1.59 5.80
CA ALA A 89 -8.02 -0.23 5.41
C ALA A 89 -7.19 0.71 6.29
N TRP A 90 -6.54 1.69 5.66
CA TRP A 90 -6.09 2.84 6.41
C TRP A 90 -7.34 3.61 6.82
N ASP A 91 -7.80 3.36 8.02
CA ASP A 91 -9.09 3.85 8.46
C ASP A 91 -9.02 5.30 8.87
N SER A 92 -9.27 6.11 7.90
CA SER A 92 -9.47 7.52 8.07
C SER A 92 -10.93 7.87 8.39
N CYS A 93 -11.85 6.94 8.25
CA CYS A 93 -13.28 7.25 8.29
C CYS A 93 -13.85 7.30 9.71
N ARG A 94 -13.14 6.83 10.73
CA ARG A 94 -13.63 6.76 12.11
C ARG A 94 -12.75 7.37 13.16
N GLY A 95 -11.58 7.83 12.80
CA GLY A 95 -10.66 8.44 13.72
C GLY A 95 -10.28 9.83 13.27
N SER A 96 -9.78 10.61 14.17
CA SER A 96 -9.04 11.80 13.85
C SER A 96 -8.05 11.48 12.73
N LEU A 97 -7.89 12.39 11.75
CA LEU A 97 -6.81 12.37 10.77
C LEU A 97 -5.42 12.16 11.40
N LEU A 98 -5.35 12.16 12.71
CA LEU A 98 -4.15 12.06 13.53
C LEU A 98 -3.90 10.67 14.11
N THR A 99 -4.88 9.75 14.10
CA THR A 99 -4.72 8.41 14.66
C THR A 99 -4.46 7.36 13.58
N HIS A 100 -3.37 6.61 13.74
CA HIS A 100 -3.05 5.48 12.88
C HIS A 100 -3.68 4.19 13.39
N HIS A 101 -4.31 3.42 12.51
CA HIS A 101 -4.63 2.02 12.80
C HIS A 101 -3.43 1.08 12.66
N THR A 102 -2.24 1.62 12.43
CA THR A 102 -0.97 0.88 12.52
C THR A 102 -0.84 0.13 13.84
N THR A 103 -1.39 0.66 14.93
CA THR A 103 -1.38 -0.01 16.24
C THR A 103 -2.16 -1.32 16.21
N ARG A 104 -3.31 -1.39 15.52
CA ARG A 104 -4.07 -2.63 15.38
C ARG A 104 -3.32 -3.63 14.52
N LEU A 105 -2.91 -3.22 13.31
CA LEU A 105 -2.12 -4.08 12.44
C LEU A 105 -0.87 -4.62 13.15
N ARG A 106 -0.16 -3.76 13.88
CA ARG A 106 1.01 -4.19 14.66
C ARG A 106 0.65 -5.25 15.70
N LYS A 107 -0.43 -5.06 16.48
CA LYS A 107 -0.88 -6.03 17.46
C LYS A 107 -1.28 -7.36 16.83
N ASP A 108 -1.97 -7.31 15.68
CA ASP A 108 -2.39 -8.49 14.96
C ASP A 108 -1.16 -9.25 14.40
N LEU A 109 -0.12 -8.53 13.92
CA LEU A 109 1.16 -9.11 13.51
C LEU A 109 1.94 -9.70 14.70
N GLU A 110 2.02 -9.00 15.82
CA GLU A 110 2.68 -9.50 17.04
C GLU A 110 1.98 -10.79 17.53
N ALA A 111 0.66 -10.85 17.49
CA ALA A 111 -0.09 -12.06 17.81
C ALA A 111 0.13 -13.19 16.79
N PHE A 112 0.20 -12.87 15.50
CA PHE A 112 0.51 -13.83 14.45
C PHE A 112 1.91 -14.43 14.63
N PHE A 113 2.93 -13.59 14.87
CA PHE A 113 4.30 -14.02 15.06
C PHE A 113 4.52 -14.76 16.39
N ALA A 114 3.70 -14.51 17.40
CA ALA A 114 3.74 -15.32 18.62
C ALA A 114 3.42 -16.81 18.35
N VAL A 115 2.61 -17.10 17.32
CA VAL A 115 2.31 -18.46 16.86
C VAL A 115 3.29 -18.92 15.78
N ASN A 116 3.80 -18.00 14.98
CA ASN A 116 4.61 -18.26 13.78
C ASN A 116 5.94 -17.48 13.82
N PRO A 117 6.86 -17.75 14.75
CA PRO A 117 8.03 -16.90 15.00
C PRO A 117 9.06 -16.87 13.86
N GLN A 118 8.95 -17.78 12.88
CA GLN A 118 9.82 -17.84 11.71
C GLN A 118 9.10 -17.46 10.42
N ALA A 119 7.81 -17.08 10.49
CA ALA A 119 7.06 -16.73 9.31
C ALA A 119 7.56 -15.42 8.68
N ASP A 120 7.62 -15.41 7.35
CA ASP A 120 7.93 -14.21 6.57
C ASP A 120 6.75 -13.24 6.53
N LEU A 121 7.05 -11.97 6.35
CA LEU A 121 6.07 -10.90 6.20
C LEU A 121 6.24 -10.17 4.88
N ILE A 122 5.20 -10.12 4.06
CA ILE A 122 5.11 -9.28 2.88
C ILE A 122 4.10 -8.18 3.15
N LEU A 123 4.52 -6.93 3.16
CA LEU A 123 3.66 -5.75 3.29
C LEU A 123 3.55 -5.04 1.95
N VAL A 124 2.33 -4.83 1.47
CA VAL A 124 2.05 -4.04 0.26
C VAL A 124 1.20 -2.85 0.64
N GLY A 125 1.76 -1.66 0.59
CA GLY A 125 1.08 -0.44 1.03
C GLY A 125 0.94 0.60 -0.09
N HIS A 126 -0.25 1.17 -0.25
CA HIS A 126 -0.52 2.22 -1.23
C HIS A 126 -0.70 3.57 -0.54
N SER A 127 -0.18 4.64 -1.15
CA SER A 127 -0.38 6.00 -0.64
C SER A 127 0.06 6.13 0.83
N TYR A 128 -0.81 6.60 1.72
CA TYR A 128 -0.54 6.60 3.16
C TYR A 128 -0.32 5.19 3.74
N GLY A 129 -0.88 4.15 3.12
CA GLY A 129 -0.62 2.76 3.48
C GLY A 129 0.84 2.36 3.28
N GLY A 130 1.53 2.94 2.29
CA GLY A 130 2.97 2.74 2.09
C GLY A 130 3.81 3.29 3.23
N SER A 131 3.52 4.51 3.70
CA SER A 131 4.20 5.04 4.89
C SER A 131 3.82 4.30 6.17
N ALA A 132 2.57 3.81 6.26
CA ALA A 132 2.11 3.01 7.39
C ALA A 132 2.81 1.64 7.46
N ALA A 133 3.10 1.01 6.32
CA ALA A 133 3.87 -0.23 6.27
C ALA A 133 5.24 -0.07 6.95
N MET A 134 5.98 0.97 6.58
CA MET A 134 7.29 1.26 7.20
C MET A 134 7.16 1.61 8.69
N ASP A 135 6.08 2.28 9.09
CA ASP A 135 5.85 2.64 10.49
C ASP A 135 5.50 1.40 11.34
N VAL A 136 4.74 0.47 10.79
CA VAL A 136 4.44 -0.81 11.43
C VAL A 136 5.72 -1.59 11.68
N VAL A 137 6.56 -1.78 10.65
CA VAL A 137 7.81 -2.54 10.80
C VAL A 137 8.73 -1.88 11.83
N ARG A 138 8.90 -0.56 11.78
CA ARG A 138 9.74 0.18 12.73
C ARG A 138 9.36 -0.05 14.18
N ASN A 139 8.10 -0.37 14.45
CA ASN A 139 7.55 -0.56 15.80
C ASN A 139 7.18 -2.02 16.09
N LEU A 140 7.40 -2.94 15.16
CA LEU A 140 7.15 -4.36 15.35
C LEU A 140 8.10 -4.94 16.40
N ARG A 141 7.58 -5.83 17.22
CA ARG A 141 8.34 -6.46 18.32
C ARG A 141 8.19 -7.99 18.26
N GLY A 142 9.17 -8.66 18.84
CA GLY A 142 9.21 -10.12 18.90
C GLY A 142 9.93 -10.74 17.70
N PRO A 143 10.12 -12.05 17.73
CA PRO A 143 10.76 -12.79 16.65
C PRO A 143 9.83 -12.86 15.43
N HIS A 144 10.41 -12.81 14.26
CA HIS A 144 9.75 -12.96 12.96
C HIS A 144 10.79 -13.44 11.94
N GLY A 145 10.33 -13.99 10.84
CA GLY A 145 11.15 -14.24 9.66
C GLY A 145 11.50 -12.95 8.91
N ARG A 146 11.71 -13.05 7.63
CA ARG A 146 12.07 -11.91 6.77
C ARG A 146 10.90 -10.95 6.57
N ILE A 147 11.22 -9.67 6.40
CA ILE A 147 10.24 -8.63 6.11
C ILE A 147 10.51 -8.02 4.74
N ILE A 148 9.57 -8.20 3.84
CA ILE A 148 9.58 -7.65 2.48
C ILE A 148 8.51 -6.58 2.38
N VAL A 149 8.86 -5.39 1.87
CA VAL A 149 7.92 -4.27 1.75
C VAL A 149 7.83 -3.81 0.29
N ALA A 150 6.61 -3.63 -0.19
CA ALA A 150 6.32 -2.90 -1.42
C ALA A 150 5.50 -1.65 -1.10
N THR A 151 5.97 -0.50 -1.57
CA THR A 151 5.25 0.77 -1.45
C THR A 151 4.82 1.24 -2.83
N LEU A 152 3.50 1.45 -3.01
CA LEU A 152 2.87 1.86 -4.26
C LEU A 152 2.45 3.32 -4.15
N ASP A 153 3.15 4.20 -4.84
CA ASP A 153 3.01 5.66 -4.81
C ASP A 153 2.84 6.23 -3.39
N PRO A 154 3.80 5.91 -2.48
CA PRO A 154 3.65 6.18 -1.06
C PRO A 154 3.66 7.68 -0.76
N VAL A 155 2.86 8.06 0.22
CA VAL A 155 2.72 9.44 0.69
C VAL A 155 2.90 9.49 2.21
N SER A 156 3.67 10.45 2.68
CA SER A 156 3.84 10.69 4.11
C SER A 156 2.63 11.38 4.71
N ARG A 157 2.04 10.79 5.74
CA ARG A 157 0.91 11.35 6.45
C ARG A 157 1.20 12.70 7.13
N ARG A 158 2.41 12.86 7.64
CA ARG A 158 2.86 14.09 8.32
C ARG A 158 3.65 15.02 7.39
N GLY A 159 3.32 14.97 6.09
CA GLY A 159 4.02 15.74 5.09
C GLY A 159 5.50 15.36 4.99
N ARG A 160 6.37 16.36 4.84
CA ARG A 160 7.80 16.14 4.63
C ARG A 160 8.59 15.72 5.88
N SER A 161 7.95 15.73 7.05
CA SER A 161 8.63 15.46 8.33
C SER A 161 8.86 13.99 8.63
N MET A 162 8.16 13.08 7.94
CA MET A 162 8.42 11.64 8.10
C MET A 162 9.64 11.19 7.29
N PRO A 163 10.55 10.42 7.89
CA PRO A 163 11.70 9.91 7.17
C PRO A 163 11.25 8.93 6.08
N ARG A 164 11.74 9.16 4.86
CA ARG A 164 11.54 8.30 3.69
C ARG A 164 12.68 7.28 3.61
N VAL A 165 12.85 6.57 4.70
CA VAL A 165 13.95 5.64 4.90
C VAL A 165 13.43 4.25 5.19
N ARG A 166 14.24 3.26 4.84
CA ARG A 166 13.96 1.86 5.19
C ARG A 166 13.80 1.74 6.70
N ALA A 167 12.75 1.07 7.14
CA ALA A 167 12.63 0.71 8.55
C ALA A 167 13.68 -0.36 8.90
N ALA A 168 14.26 -0.27 10.09
CA ALA A 168 15.09 -1.35 10.59
C ALA A 168 14.28 -2.66 10.61
N GLY A 169 14.88 -3.75 10.17
CA GLY A 169 14.22 -5.06 10.04
C GLY A 169 13.54 -5.29 8.68
N VAL A 170 13.54 -4.33 7.75
CA VAL A 170 13.12 -4.60 6.37
C VAL A 170 14.30 -5.19 5.59
N ASP A 171 14.13 -6.42 5.12
CA ASP A 171 15.15 -7.14 4.35
C ASP A 171 15.16 -6.74 2.88
N TYR A 172 13.98 -6.49 2.29
CA TYR A 172 13.84 -6.06 0.91
C TYR A 172 12.74 -5.04 0.74
N TRP A 173 13.01 -3.97 0.00
CA TRP A 173 12.06 -2.88 -0.23
C TRP A 173 11.98 -2.48 -1.70
N VAL A 174 10.78 -2.62 -2.28
CA VAL A 174 10.43 -2.07 -3.60
C VAL A 174 9.62 -0.79 -3.40
N ASN A 175 10.04 0.30 -4.04
CA ASN A 175 9.31 1.56 -4.07
C ASN A 175 8.87 1.86 -5.51
N ALA A 176 7.58 1.76 -5.79
CA ALA A 176 6.98 2.10 -7.07
C ALA A 176 6.21 3.41 -6.96
N TYR A 177 6.39 4.33 -7.91
CA TYR A 177 5.73 5.63 -7.88
C TYR A 177 5.48 6.20 -9.27
N CYS A 178 4.45 7.06 -9.39
CA CYS A 178 4.14 7.79 -10.61
C CYS A 178 4.90 9.12 -10.67
N TYR A 179 5.46 9.43 -11.83
CA TYR A 179 6.06 10.75 -12.09
C TYR A 179 6.26 10.97 -13.60
N PRO A 180 5.96 12.16 -14.15
CA PRO A 180 5.38 13.33 -13.48
C PRO A 180 3.92 13.14 -13.12
N TYR A 181 3.42 13.93 -12.18
CA TYR A 181 1.99 14.01 -11.88
C TYR A 181 1.28 14.79 -12.97
N THR A 182 0.26 14.20 -13.58
CA THR A 182 -0.42 14.74 -14.75
C THR A 182 -1.91 14.97 -14.55
N THR A 183 -2.48 14.48 -13.46
CA THR A 183 -3.90 14.54 -13.19
C THR A 183 -4.23 15.22 -11.87
N TRP A 184 -5.46 15.70 -11.69
CA TRP A 184 -5.92 16.24 -10.41
C TRP A 184 -5.89 15.20 -9.28
N ARG A 185 -5.94 13.90 -9.61
CA ARG A 185 -5.86 12.78 -8.67
C ARG A 185 -4.48 12.65 -8.04
N ASP A 186 -3.49 13.27 -8.64
CA ASP A 186 -2.12 13.33 -8.13
C ASP A 186 -1.92 14.48 -7.14
N THR A 187 -2.98 15.23 -6.81
CA THR A 187 -2.89 16.35 -5.85
C THR A 187 -2.47 15.88 -4.47
N VAL A 188 -2.96 14.72 -4.02
CA VAL A 188 -2.60 14.16 -2.70
C VAL A 188 -1.09 13.91 -2.60
N PRO A 189 -0.45 13.17 -3.50
CA PRO A 189 1.01 12.99 -3.44
C PRO A 189 1.77 14.29 -3.71
N ALA A 190 1.26 15.17 -4.56
CA ALA A 190 1.92 16.44 -4.85
C ALA A 190 2.03 17.35 -3.62
N VAL A 191 0.99 17.37 -2.78
CA VAL A 191 0.90 18.22 -1.57
C VAL A 191 1.33 17.44 -0.32
N GLY A 192 0.99 16.17 -0.22
CA GLY A 192 1.12 15.33 0.98
C GLY A 192 2.52 14.77 1.23
N GLY A 193 3.52 15.08 0.39
CA GLY A 193 4.88 14.60 0.60
C GLY A 193 5.14 13.20 0.02
N ALA A 194 4.92 13.06 -1.29
CA ALA A 194 5.19 11.84 -2.04
C ALA A 194 6.62 11.30 -1.82
N TRP A 195 6.73 10.00 -1.70
CA TRP A 195 8.00 9.30 -1.68
C TRP A 195 8.39 8.96 -3.11
N ARG A 196 9.17 9.83 -3.72
CA ARG A 196 9.75 9.56 -5.04
C ARG A 196 10.94 8.63 -4.88
N HIS A 197 12.03 8.89 -5.56
CA HIS A 197 13.23 8.08 -5.46
C HIS A 197 13.71 7.93 -3.99
N CYS A 198 13.64 6.72 -3.45
CA CYS A 198 14.09 6.37 -2.11
C CYS A 198 15.45 5.68 -2.18
N LEU A 199 16.50 6.34 -1.69
CA LEU A 199 17.89 5.86 -1.81
C LEU A 199 18.13 4.50 -1.14
N GLN A 200 17.33 4.14 -0.15
CA GLN A 200 17.46 2.88 0.58
C GLN A 200 16.54 1.77 0.07
N ALA A 201 15.72 2.04 -0.95
CA ALA A 201 14.96 1.00 -1.60
C ALA A 201 15.90 0.16 -2.49
N ASP A 202 15.71 -1.16 -2.47
CA ASP A 202 16.45 -2.08 -3.34
C ASP A 202 16.04 -1.91 -4.80
N ALA A 203 14.78 -1.52 -5.03
CA ALA A 203 14.30 -1.14 -6.35
C ALA A 203 13.41 0.11 -6.27
N ASN A 204 13.62 1.04 -7.20
CA ASN A 204 12.75 2.18 -7.44
C ASN A 204 12.18 2.06 -8.85
N LEU A 205 10.88 1.83 -8.95
CA LEU A 205 10.16 1.71 -10.21
C LEU A 205 9.38 3.00 -10.49
N VAL A 206 9.74 3.69 -11.56
CA VAL A 206 9.09 4.93 -11.98
C VAL A 206 8.13 4.64 -13.10
N PHE A 207 6.87 4.93 -12.88
CA PHE A 207 5.82 4.89 -13.89
C PHE A 207 5.62 6.30 -14.45
N ASP A 208 5.78 6.46 -15.76
CA ASP A 208 5.55 7.77 -16.40
C ASP A 208 4.06 8.08 -16.41
N GLY A 209 3.64 9.07 -15.64
CA GLY A 209 2.24 9.50 -15.57
C GLY A 209 1.65 10.03 -16.89
N ARG A 210 2.48 10.27 -17.92
CA ARG A 210 2.02 10.61 -19.28
C ARG A 210 1.68 9.36 -20.10
N MET A 211 2.20 8.22 -19.73
CA MET A 211 1.91 6.93 -20.37
C MET A 211 0.58 6.36 -19.88
N LYS A 212 0.05 5.44 -20.63
CA LYS A 212 -1.21 4.76 -20.31
C LYS A 212 -0.96 3.27 -20.08
N ASP A 213 -1.75 2.71 -19.17
CA ASP A 213 -1.83 1.28 -18.93
C ASP A 213 -2.58 0.53 -20.07
N ASP A 214 -2.78 -0.77 -19.91
CA ASP A 214 -3.49 -1.60 -20.90
C ASP A 214 -4.97 -1.23 -21.03
N GLU A 215 -5.55 -0.59 -20.01
CA GLU A 215 -6.92 -0.09 -20.07
C GLU A 215 -7.00 1.34 -20.68
N ASN A 216 -5.92 1.81 -21.31
CA ASN A 216 -5.80 3.15 -21.90
C ASN A 216 -5.94 4.30 -20.88
N LYS A 217 -5.57 4.05 -19.61
CA LYS A 217 -5.62 5.03 -18.52
C LYS A 217 -4.22 5.47 -18.14
N HIS A 218 -4.05 6.76 -17.87
CA HIS A 218 -2.78 7.28 -17.38
C HIS A 218 -2.40 6.67 -16.04
N TYR A 219 -1.10 6.35 -15.89
CA TYR A 219 -0.57 6.03 -14.56
C TYR A 219 -0.75 7.23 -13.65
N GLN A 220 -1.32 7.01 -12.49
CA GLN A 220 -1.65 8.07 -11.54
C GLN A 220 -1.66 7.52 -10.11
N HIS A 221 -1.73 8.42 -9.14
CA HIS A 221 -1.79 8.02 -7.73
C HIS A 221 -2.87 6.99 -7.42
N CYS A 222 -4.03 7.09 -8.03
CA CYS A 222 -5.14 6.17 -7.81
C CYS A 222 -5.07 4.86 -8.62
N SER A 223 -3.90 4.47 -9.12
CA SER A 223 -3.71 3.29 -9.97
C SER A 223 -2.81 2.23 -9.32
N PRO A 224 -3.05 1.78 -8.07
CA PRO A 224 -2.15 0.83 -7.41
C PRO A 224 -2.10 -0.55 -8.10
N LEU A 225 -3.15 -0.97 -8.80
CA LEU A 225 -3.13 -2.25 -9.50
C LEU A 225 -2.15 -2.26 -10.68
N PRO A 226 -2.19 -1.32 -11.64
CA PRO A 226 -1.13 -1.19 -12.64
C PRO A 226 0.28 -1.02 -12.03
N LEU A 227 0.43 -0.23 -10.97
CA LEU A 227 1.73 -0.09 -10.29
C LEU A 227 2.25 -1.41 -9.73
N MET A 228 1.35 -2.32 -9.35
CA MET A 228 1.70 -3.63 -8.81
C MET A 228 2.05 -4.64 -9.90
N THR A 229 1.32 -4.64 -11.02
CA THR A 229 1.33 -5.74 -11.99
C THR A 229 1.99 -5.41 -13.33
N ASP A 230 2.13 -4.13 -13.68
CA ASP A 230 2.67 -3.69 -14.97
C ASP A 230 4.20 -3.55 -14.92
N SER A 231 4.85 -3.97 -15.98
CA SER A 231 6.31 -3.85 -16.16
C SER A 231 6.72 -2.63 -17.00
N ARG A 232 5.79 -1.81 -17.48
CA ARG A 232 6.06 -0.57 -18.25
C ARG A 232 6.49 0.58 -17.36
N ASN A 233 7.61 0.40 -16.68
CA ASN A 233 8.24 1.35 -15.79
C ASN A 233 9.74 1.41 -16.07
N SER A 234 10.47 2.22 -15.32
CA SER A 234 11.91 2.41 -15.49
C SER A 234 12.76 1.15 -15.31
N GLY A 235 12.24 0.12 -14.64
CA GLY A 235 12.95 -1.14 -14.37
C GLY A 235 12.59 -2.28 -15.32
N GLY A 236 11.55 -2.14 -16.14
CA GLY A 236 11.09 -3.18 -17.06
C GLY A 236 10.57 -4.44 -16.36
N VAL A 237 10.17 -4.35 -15.09
CA VAL A 237 9.73 -5.46 -14.25
C VAL A 237 8.60 -4.99 -13.33
N SER A 238 7.63 -5.85 -13.04
CA SER A 238 6.54 -5.49 -12.14
C SER A 238 6.96 -5.59 -10.66
N VAL A 239 6.26 -4.84 -9.79
CA VAL A 239 6.45 -4.97 -8.34
C VAL A 239 6.18 -6.40 -7.89
N GLN A 240 5.10 -7.02 -8.41
CA GLN A 240 4.74 -8.39 -8.10
C GLN A 240 5.87 -9.36 -8.42
N GLU A 241 6.50 -9.21 -9.58
CA GLU A 241 7.62 -10.05 -9.99
C GLU A 241 8.85 -9.89 -9.09
N LEU A 242 9.16 -8.65 -8.69
CA LEU A 242 10.25 -8.39 -7.73
C LEU A 242 9.97 -9.01 -6.36
N LEU A 243 8.72 -8.96 -5.88
CA LEU A 243 8.34 -9.63 -4.63
C LEU A 243 8.48 -11.16 -4.74
N ILE A 244 8.08 -11.75 -5.86
CA ILE A 244 8.25 -13.19 -6.11
C ILE A 244 9.74 -13.56 -6.09
N ARG A 245 10.58 -12.79 -6.78
CA ARG A 245 12.03 -13.02 -6.80
C ARG A 245 12.64 -12.89 -5.40
N ALA A 246 12.27 -11.87 -4.65
CA ALA A 246 12.76 -11.67 -3.28
C ALA A 246 12.38 -12.85 -2.37
N CYS A 247 11.17 -13.37 -2.50
CA CYS A 247 10.75 -14.56 -1.76
C CYS A 247 11.56 -15.82 -2.15
N SER A 248 11.88 -15.99 -3.43
CA SER A 248 12.58 -17.18 -3.93
C SER A 248 14.08 -17.16 -3.65
N GLN A 249 14.75 -16.02 -3.81
CA GLN A 249 16.20 -15.90 -3.64
C GLN A 249 16.66 -16.13 -2.20
N LEU A 250 15.80 -15.78 -1.26
CA LEU A 250 16.11 -15.90 0.15
C LEU A 250 15.90 -17.33 0.70
N SER A 251 15.26 -18.20 -0.07
CA SER A 251 15.13 -19.64 0.29
C SER A 251 16.40 -20.46 0.00
N ILE A 252 17.34 -19.93 -0.78
CA ILE A 252 18.53 -20.66 -1.21
C ILE A 252 19.73 -20.47 -0.22
N GLY A 253 19.71 -19.40 0.56
CA GLY A 253 20.83 -19.05 1.47
C GLY A 253 20.84 -19.76 2.83
N GLU A 254 19.83 -20.60 3.15
CA GLU A 254 19.77 -21.29 4.45
C GLU A 254 20.33 -22.73 4.41
N HIS A 255 20.93 -23.14 3.29
CA HIS A 255 21.48 -24.50 3.12
C HIS A 255 23.01 -24.54 2.86
N GLU A 256 23.71 -23.45 3.10
CA GLU A 256 25.17 -23.41 3.19
C GLU A 256 25.57 -23.08 4.64
#